data_0ec895caeefc63cf7c87270c1c3fa9e4
#
_entry.id   0ec895caeefc63cf7c87270c1c3fa9e4
#
_cell.length_a   1.000
_cell.length_b   1.000
_cell.length_c   1.000
_cell.angle_alpha   90.00
_cell.angle_beta   90.00
_cell.angle_gamma   90.00
#
_symmetry.space_group_name_H-M   'P 1'
#
loop_
_entity.id
_entity.type
_entity.pdbx_description
1 polymer ?
#
loop_
_entity_poly.entity_id
_entity_poly.type
_entity_poly.pdbx_seq_one_letter_code
_entity_poly.pdbx_strand_id
1 'polypeptide(L)'
;YRFQRVYPGLQTGYALTVQTRRQEPVRFFMQQSDLDGACGVHIAAMILAIHDLAKPSALHEMSHRKSGVAAMVWQAFQHTYFAGVHPEEWVELMDGLNLPLALTAKYGVQDNADGHALEWLMEGGDLVALAFASVKHSRTKHWALAVGVEGAAVGKVHTPDTILLLDPSAGEPSFSPANARLRLPMTGPGSRRASPNVPKSAEDGKRKPVHWLYEAAEWSA
;
A
#
# COMPACT_ATOMS: atom_id res chain seq x y z
N TYR A 1 -18.99 13.61 13.27
CA TYR A 1 -18.95 12.15 13.11
C TYR A 1 -17.58 11.69 12.59
N ARG A 2 -17.30 10.39 12.66
CA ARG A 2 -16.11 9.79 12.01
C ARG A 2 -16.50 9.33 10.61
N PHE A 3 -15.58 9.45 9.65
CA PHE A 3 -15.72 8.89 8.31
C PHE A 3 -14.63 7.84 8.06
N GLN A 4 -14.88 6.96 7.13
CA GLN A 4 -13.90 6.04 6.58
C GLN A 4 -14.04 6.04 5.06
N ARG A 5 -12.91 6.06 4.36
CA ARG A 5 -12.82 5.95 2.91
C ARG A 5 -11.82 4.87 2.57
N VAL A 6 -12.22 3.92 1.78
CA VAL A 6 -11.39 2.77 1.38
C VAL A 6 -11.27 2.69 -0.13
N TYR A 7 -10.25 1.97 -0.59
CA TYR A 7 -10.01 1.73 -2.00
C TYR A 7 -11.28 1.15 -2.66
N PRO A 8 -11.73 1.71 -3.81
CA PRO A 8 -12.91 1.23 -4.50
C PRO A 8 -12.77 -0.24 -4.92
N GLY A 9 -13.81 -1.02 -4.73
CA GLY A 9 -13.81 -2.44 -5.06
C GLY A 9 -13.36 -3.37 -3.94
N LEU A 10 -12.83 -2.86 -2.82
CA LEU A 10 -12.64 -3.69 -1.63
C LEU A 10 -13.99 -4.09 -1.03
N GLN A 11 -14.12 -5.36 -0.72
CA GLN A 11 -15.31 -5.94 -0.10
C GLN A 11 -14.89 -6.64 1.19
N THR A 12 -15.49 -6.19 2.28
CA THR A 12 -15.26 -6.77 3.62
C THR A 12 -16.25 -7.88 3.89
N GLY A 13 -15.77 -8.95 4.49
CA GLY A 13 -16.56 -10.12 4.85
C GLY A 13 -15.75 -11.02 5.76
N TYR A 14 -16.04 -12.31 5.75
CA TYR A 14 -15.22 -13.28 6.46
C TYR A 14 -13.76 -13.26 5.97
N ALA A 15 -13.56 -13.00 4.69
CA ALA A 15 -12.27 -12.72 4.08
C ALA A 15 -12.33 -11.39 3.32
N LEU A 16 -11.19 -10.72 3.20
CA LEU A 16 -11.07 -9.50 2.40
C LEU A 16 -10.93 -9.86 0.92
N THR A 17 -11.80 -9.31 0.09
CA THR A 17 -11.79 -9.53 -1.34
C THR A 17 -11.74 -8.22 -2.11
N VAL A 18 -11.37 -8.29 -3.37
CA VAL A 18 -11.44 -7.15 -4.29
C VAL A 18 -12.24 -7.53 -5.53
N GLN A 19 -13.11 -6.63 -5.96
CA GLN A 19 -13.80 -6.74 -7.24
C GLN A 19 -12.81 -6.40 -8.35
N THR A 20 -12.40 -7.40 -9.10
CA THR A 20 -11.58 -7.23 -10.29
C THR A 20 -12.46 -7.06 -11.53
N ARG A 21 -11.86 -6.95 -12.71
CA ARG A 21 -12.61 -6.97 -13.98
C ARG A 21 -13.30 -8.32 -14.25
N ARG A 22 -12.90 -9.35 -13.53
CA ARG A 22 -13.55 -10.68 -13.53
C ARG A 22 -14.84 -10.60 -12.73
N GLN A 23 -15.80 -11.44 -13.06
CA GLN A 23 -17.15 -11.35 -12.48
C GLN A 23 -17.20 -11.66 -10.98
N GLU A 24 -16.23 -12.44 -10.45
CA GLU A 24 -16.22 -12.82 -9.05
C GLU A 24 -15.15 -12.08 -8.25
N PRO A 25 -15.46 -11.64 -7.01
CA PRO A 25 -14.47 -11.07 -6.11
C PRO A 25 -13.38 -12.09 -5.78
N VAL A 26 -12.12 -11.64 -5.72
CA VAL A 26 -10.99 -12.52 -5.42
C VAL A 26 -10.33 -12.14 -4.10
N ARG A 27 -9.96 -13.15 -3.31
CA ARG A 27 -9.11 -12.97 -2.12
C ARG A 27 -7.71 -12.64 -2.60
N PHE A 28 -7.13 -11.58 -2.05
CA PHE A 28 -5.83 -11.06 -2.50
C PHE A 28 -4.84 -10.85 -1.36
N PHE A 29 -5.28 -10.93 -0.10
CA PHE A 29 -4.39 -10.73 1.05
C PHE A 29 -3.31 -11.81 1.09
N MET A 30 -2.07 -11.37 1.29
CA MET A 30 -0.87 -12.20 1.35
C MET A 30 -0.24 -12.03 2.73
N GLN A 31 -0.30 -13.08 3.54
CA GLN A 31 0.30 -13.08 4.87
C GLN A 31 1.76 -13.51 4.79
N GLN A 32 2.62 -12.75 5.43
CA GLN A 32 4.03 -13.06 5.62
C GLN A 32 4.19 -14.10 6.74
N SER A 33 5.23 -14.93 6.67
CA SER A 33 5.61 -15.79 7.79
C SER A 33 6.46 -15.01 8.81
N ASP A 34 6.53 -15.54 10.04
CA ASP A 34 7.36 -14.96 11.11
C ASP A 34 8.88 -15.11 10.84
N LEU A 35 9.24 -15.91 9.83
CA LEU A 35 10.63 -16.26 9.54
C LEU A 35 11.23 -15.58 8.32
N ASP A 36 10.43 -14.79 7.59
CA ASP A 36 10.89 -14.12 6.37
C ASP A 36 10.86 -12.59 6.50
N GLY A 37 11.62 -11.92 5.64
CA GLY A 37 11.64 -10.47 5.50
C GLY A 37 10.82 -9.97 4.31
N ALA A 38 9.87 -10.78 3.83
CA ALA A 38 9.23 -10.60 2.54
C ALA A 38 8.06 -9.60 2.53
N CYS A 39 7.90 -8.75 3.54
CA CYS A 39 6.79 -7.78 3.58
C CYS A 39 6.68 -6.97 2.27
N GLY A 40 7.79 -6.47 1.72
CA GLY A 40 7.78 -5.75 0.44
C GLY A 40 7.34 -6.60 -0.74
N VAL A 41 7.71 -7.89 -0.76
CA VAL A 41 7.27 -8.84 -1.81
C VAL A 41 5.78 -9.09 -1.71
N HIS A 42 5.24 -9.27 -0.51
CA HIS A 42 3.81 -9.46 -0.27
C HIS A 42 3.01 -8.22 -0.67
N ILE A 43 3.52 -7.01 -0.41
CA ILE A 43 2.90 -5.77 -0.87
C ILE A 43 2.85 -5.71 -2.40
N ALA A 44 3.96 -6.02 -3.08
CA ALA A 44 4.00 -6.10 -4.54
C ALA A 44 2.94 -7.10 -5.07
N ALA A 45 2.88 -8.29 -4.48
CA ALA A 45 1.91 -9.31 -4.85
C ALA A 45 0.46 -8.86 -4.64
N MET A 46 0.13 -8.23 -3.50
CA MET A 46 -1.20 -7.70 -3.25
C MET A 46 -1.60 -6.62 -4.26
N ILE A 47 -0.69 -5.68 -4.60
CA ILE A 47 -0.93 -4.65 -5.61
C ILE A 47 -1.25 -5.29 -6.96
N LEU A 48 -0.48 -6.28 -7.38
CA LEU A 48 -0.68 -6.97 -8.66
C LEU A 48 -2.01 -7.73 -8.70
N ALA A 49 -2.41 -8.34 -7.58
CA ALA A 49 -3.69 -9.02 -7.45
C ALA A 49 -4.87 -8.04 -7.51
N ILE A 50 -4.81 -6.94 -6.76
CA ILE A 50 -5.86 -5.90 -6.75
C ILE A 50 -6.05 -5.30 -8.14
N HIS A 51 -4.97 -5.07 -8.87
CA HIS A 51 -5.02 -4.54 -10.24
C HIS A 51 -5.32 -5.59 -11.32
N ASP A 52 -5.57 -6.85 -10.95
CA ASP A 52 -5.84 -7.97 -11.87
C ASP A 52 -4.69 -8.22 -12.88
N LEU A 53 -3.46 -7.94 -12.48
CA LEU A 53 -2.26 -8.17 -13.27
C LEU A 53 -1.71 -9.59 -13.09
N ALA A 54 -2.00 -10.22 -11.94
CA ALA A 54 -1.70 -11.61 -11.69
C ALA A 54 -2.79 -12.24 -10.82
N LYS A 55 -3.01 -13.56 -10.99
CA LYS A 55 -3.95 -14.30 -10.14
C LYS A 55 -3.34 -14.49 -8.74
N PRO A 56 -4.10 -14.28 -7.65
CA PRO A 56 -3.61 -14.51 -6.29
C PRO A 56 -3.01 -15.90 -6.08
N SER A 57 -3.65 -16.95 -6.62
CA SER A 57 -3.12 -18.32 -6.54
C SER A 57 -1.74 -18.49 -7.21
N ALA A 58 -1.50 -17.78 -8.30
CA ALA A 58 -0.20 -17.82 -8.96
C ALA A 58 0.87 -17.06 -8.15
N LEU A 59 0.49 -15.97 -7.49
CA LEU A 59 1.36 -15.19 -6.62
C LEU A 59 1.72 -15.94 -5.33
N HIS A 60 0.78 -16.68 -4.72
CA HIS A 60 1.08 -17.56 -3.58
C HIS A 60 2.12 -18.64 -3.92
N GLU A 61 2.17 -19.08 -5.17
CA GLU A 61 3.08 -20.12 -5.65
C GLU A 61 4.21 -19.57 -6.52
N MET A 62 4.51 -18.25 -6.43
CA MET A 62 5.42 -17.59 -7.36
C MET A 62 6.81 -18.23 -7.45
N SER A 63 7.33 -18.77 -6.35
CA SER A 63 8.63 -19.48 -6.31
C SER A 63 8.68 -20.75 -7.15
N HIS A 64 7.52 -21.34 -7.46
CA HIS A 64 7.40 -22.54 -8.28
C HIS A 64 6.98 -22.24 -9.73
N ARG A 65 6.66 -20.99 -10.05
CA ARG A 65 6.23 -20.60 -11.39
C ARG A 65 7.41 -20.41 -12.34
N LYS A 66 7.28 -20.95 -13.55
CA LYS A 66 8.32 -20.86 -14.60
C LYS A 66 8.07 -19.73 -15.59
N SER A 67 6.87 -19.17 -15.61
CA SER A 67 6.48 -18.11 -16.56
C SER A 67 5.34 -17.25 -16.03
N GLY A 68 5.10 -16.12 -16.69
CA GLY A 68 4.05 -15.16 -16.36
C GLY A 68 4.49 -14.20 -15.24
N VAL A 69 3.58 -13.25 -14.89
CA VAL A 69 3.88 -12.16 -13.96
C VAL A 69 4.38 -12.67 -12.60
N ALA A 70 3.79 -13.74 -12.07
CA ALA A 70 4.22 -14.29 -10.78
C ALA A 70 5.68 -14.79 -10.81
N ALA A 71 6.11 -15.44 -11.92
CA ALA A 71 7.50 -15.84 -12.08
C ALA A 71 8.44 -14.61 -12.20
N MET A 72 8.02 -13.57 -12.91
CA MET A 72 8.78 -12.31 -13.02
C MET A 72 8.97 -11.66 -11.65
N VAL A 73 7.91 -11.59 -10.84
CA VAL A 73 8.00 -11.09 -9.46
C VAL A 73 8.98 -11.89 -8.63
N TRP A 74 8.90 -13.22 -8.68
CA TRP A 74 9.86 -14.06 -7.95
C TRP A 74 11.29 -13.82 -8.41
N GLN A 75 11.55 -13.81 -9.72
CA GLN A 75 12.88 -13.57 -10.26
C GLN A 75 13.45 -12.21 -9.82
N ALA A 76 12.62 -11.17 -9.80
CA ALA A 76 13.03 -9.84 -9.36
C ALA A 76 13.30 -9.78 -7.85
N PHE A 77 12.42 -10.34 -7.02
CA PHE A 77 12.40 -10.13 -5.58
C PHE A 77 13.02 -11.27 -4.74
N GLN A 78 13.37 -12.43 -5.30
CA GLN A 78 13.80 -13.60 -4.51
C GLN A 78 14.98 -13.33 -3.57
N HIS A 79 15.91 -12.45 -3.96
CA HIS A 79 17.07 -12.11 -3.15
C HIS A 79 16.70 -11.25 -1.93
N THR A 80 15.56 -10.56 -1.94
CA THR A 80 15.08 -9.73 -0.84
C THR A 80 14.18 -10.50 0.13
N TYR A 81 13.82 -11.75 -0.19
CA TYR A 81 12.80 -12.51 0.54
C TYR A 81 13.11 -12.68 2.03
N PHE A 82 14.39 -12.91 2.38
CA PHE A 82 14.81 -13.02 3.78
C PHE A 82 15.51 -11.76 4.30
N ALA A 83 16.14 -11.00 3.42
CA ALA A 83 16.90 -9.80 3.79
C ALA A 83 16.01 -8.54 3.97
N GLY A 84 14.79 -8.58 3.44
CA GLY A 84 13.97 -7.40 3.24
C GLY A 84 14.42 -6.58 2.03
N VAL A 85 13.64 -5.58 1.66
CA VAL A 85 13.91 -4.71 0.51
C VAL A 85 13.91 -3.25 0.94
N HIS A 86 14.90 -2.51 0.47
CA HIS A 86 14.96 -1.07 0.64
C HIS A 86 13.94 -0.37 -0.28
N PRO A 87 13.47 0.81 0.11
CA PRO A 87 12.46 1.53 -0.65
C PRO A 87 12.85 1.84 -2.08
N GLU A 88 14.05 2.35 -2.29
CA GLU A 88 14.57 2.70 -3.61
C GLU A 88 14.66 1.45 -4.50
N GLU A 89 15.21 0.38 -3.94
CA GLU A 89 15.32 -0.92 -4.62
C GLU A 89 13.95 -1.50 -4.94
N TRP A 90 12.95 -1.37 -4.03
CA TRP A 90 11.59 -1.85 -4.27
C TRP A 90 10.97 -1.15 -5.49
N VAL A 91 11.15 0.16 -5.61
CA VAL A 91 10.66 0.94 -6.76
C VAL A 91 11.33 0.48 -8.05
N GLU A 92 12.67 0.31 -8.04
CA GLU A 92 13.41 -0.17 -9.19
C GLU A 92 12.97 -1.57 -9.63
N LEU A 93 12.76 -2.48 -8.68
CA LEU A 93 12.29 -3.83 -8.95
C LEU A 93 10.88 -3.84 -9.53
N MET A 94 9.95 -3.04 -8.98
CA MET A 94 8.60 -2.92 -9.49
C MET A 94 8.54 -2.29 -10.88
N ASP A 95 9.32 -1.24 -11.13
CA ASP A 95 9.39 -0.59 -12.44
C ASP A 95 10.00 -1.52 -13.48
N GLY A 96 11.03 -2.27 -13.09
CA GLY A 96 11.70 -3.28 -13.92
C GLY A 96 10.80 -4.43 -14.37
N LEU A 97 9.66 -4.66 -13.73
CA LEU A 97 8.66 -5.64 -14.19
C LEU A 97 7.96 -5.20 -15.50
N ASN A 98 8.07 -3.93 -15.90
CA ASN A 98 7.44 -3.38 -17.11
C ASN A 98 5.94 -3.68 -17.22
N LEU A 99 5.24 -3.65 -16.08
CA LEU A 99 3.80 -3.84 -16.01
C LEU A 99 3.07 -2.51 -16.24
N PRO A 100 1.77 -2.52 -16.57
CA PRO A 100 0.98 -1.30 -16.78
C PRO A 100 0.63 -0.62 -15.43
N LEU A 101 1.66 -0.29 -14.67
CA LEU A 101 1.60 0.46 -13.41
C LEU A 101 2.31 1.81 -13.61
N ALA A 102 1.75 2.87 -13.05
CA ALA A 102 2.41 4.16 -12.93
C ALA A 102 2.88 4.30 -11.48
N LEU A 103 4.20 4.33 -11.27
CA LEU A 103 4.80 4.43 -9.95
C LEU A 103 5.16 5.88 -9.67
N THR A 104 4.78 6.38 -8.49
CA THR A 104 5.19 7.69 -7.98
C THR A 104 5.77 7.51 -6.59
N ALA A 105 7.01 7.91 -6.38
CA ALA A 105 7.69 7.80 -5.09
C ALA A 105 7.76 9.16 -4.39
N LYS A 106 7.61 9.15 -3.05
CA LYS A 106 7.80 10.29 -2.15
C LYS A 106 8.56 9.83 -0.92
N TYR A 107 9.52 10.63 -0.46
CA TYR A 107 10.46 10.23 0.56
C TYR A 107 10.46 11.20 1.74
N GLY A 108 9.95 10.74 2.88
CA GLY A 108 10.07 11.41 4.15
C GLY A 108 9.44 12.82 4.22
N VAL A 109 9.91 13.59 5.19
CA VAL A 109 9.36 14.93 5.51
C VAL A 109 9.64 15.93 4.40
N GLN A 110 10.80 15.86 3.74
CA GLN A 110 11.18 16.77 2.67
C GLN A 110 10.22 16.75 1.48
N ASP A 111 9.63 15.58 1.19
CA ASP A 111 8.66 15.40 0.12
C ASP A 111 7.21 15.51 0.60
N ASN A 112 6.98 15.84 1.90
CA ASN A 112 5.66 15.81 2.51
C ASN A 112 4.92 14.48 2.26
N ALA A 113 5.64 13.37 2.41
CA ALA A 113 5.20 12.05 2.02
C ALA A 113 3.87 11.63 2.67
N ASP A 114 3.68 11.89 3.98
CA ASP A 114 2.44 11.61 4.71
C ASP A 114 1.25 12.43 4.19
N GLY A 115 1.48 13.70 3.83
CA GLY A 115 0.46 14.56 3.24
C GLY A 115 0.00 14.04 1.89
N HIS A 116 0.92 13.63 1.03
CA HIS A 116 0.60 13.02 -0.27
C HIS A 116 -0.14 11.68 -0.11
N ALA A 117 0.27 10.84 0.84
CA ALA A 117 -0.46 9.59 1.10
C ALA A 117 -1.92 9.85 1.45
N LEU A 118 -2.17 10.79 2.36
CA LEU A 118 -3.52 11.16 2.73
C LEU A 118 -4.32 11.73 1.55
N GLU A 119 -3.70 12.56 0.71
CA GLU A 119 -4.33 13.14 -0.48
C GLU A 119 -4.74 12.05 -1.46
N TRP A 120 -3.82 11.17 -1.87
CA TRP A 120 -4.09 10.08 -2.80
C TRP A 120 -5.16 9.11 -2.27
N LEU A 121 -5.09 8.74 -0.99
CA LEU A 121 -6.10 7.88 -0.37
C LEU A 121 -7.46 8.57 -0.20
N MET A 122 -7.47 9.91 -0.02
CA MET A 122 -8.70 10.70 0.04
C MET A 122 -9.34 10.90 -1.33
N GLU A 123 -8.57 11.05 -2.40
CA GLU A 123 -9.11 11.10 -3.77
C GLU A 123 -9.76 9.78 -4.15
N GLY A 124 -9.19 8.67 -3.69
CA GLY A 124 -9.68 7.31 -3.87
C GLY A 124 -9.40 6.79 -5.28
N GLY A 125 -8.97 5.55 -5.35
CA GLY A 125 -8.61 4.89 -6.61
C GLY A 125 -7.13 4.52 -6.70
N ASP A 126 -6.28 5.08 -5.83
CA ASP A 126 -4.86 4.77 -5.76
C ASP A 126 -4.56 3.80 -4.62
N LEU A 127 -3.53 2.99 -4.81
CA LEU A 127 -2.93 2.17 -3.76
C LEU A 127 -1.62 2.83 -3.33
N VAL A 128 -1.34 2.82 -2.04
CA VAL A 128 -0.12 3.41 -1.49
C VAL A 128 0.68 2.35 -0.75
N ALA A 129 1.82 1.94 -1.31
CA ALA A 129 2.77 1.11 -0.60
C ALA A 129 3.55 1.97 0.40
N LEU A 130 3.48 1.65 1.67
CA LEU A 130 4.16 2.36 2.75
C LEU A 130 5.34 1.56 3.26
N ALA A 131 6.53 2.17 3.25
CA ALA A 131 7.67 1.69 4.01
C ALA A 131 7.90 2.61 5.20
N PHE A 132 7.93 2.06 6.40
CA PHE A 132 8.16 2.82 7.63
C PHE A 132 9.11 2.10 8.57
N ALA A 133 9.76 2.86 9.45
CA ALA A 133 10.64 2.35 10.46
C ALA A 133 10.09 2.69 11.86
N SER A 134 10.28 1.79 12.80
CA SER A 134 10.02 2.11 14.21
C SER A 134 11.01 3.15 14.71
N VAL A 135 10.52 4.17 15.41
CA VAL A 135 11.39 5.17 16.08
C VAL A 135 12.36 4.50 17.07
N LYS A 136 11.92 3.43 17.73
CA LYS A 136 12.76 2.65 18.67
C LYS A 136 13.74 1.72 17.99
N HIS A 137 13.44 1.28 16.77
CA HIS A 137 14.21 0.30 16.02
C HIS A 137 14.41 0.77 14.56
N SER A 138 15.08 1.91 14.40
CA SER A 138 15.26 2.59 13.09
C SER A 138 15.94 1.73 12.01
N ARG A 139 16.56 0.61 12.39
CA ARG A 139 17.16 -0.33 11.44
C ARG A 139 16.16 -1.32 10.83
N THR A 140 15.00 -1.51 11.46
CA THR A 140 13.96 -2.42 10.97
C THR A 140 12.94 -1.62 10.19
N LYS A 141 12.94 -1.80 8.89
CA LYS A 141 11.93 -1.23 7.99
C LYS A 141 10.82 -2.24 7.80
N HIS A 142 9.60 -1.76 7.76
CA HIS A 142 8.43 -2.60 7.54
C HIS A 142 7.59 -2.03 6.40
N TRP A 143 6.96 -2.91 5.63
CA TRP A 143 6.10 -2.57 4.52
C TRP A 143 4.65 -2.92 4.82
N ALA A 144 3.75 -2.00 4.51
CA ALA A 144 2.31 -2.23 4.54
C ALA A 144 1.62 -1.58 3.33
N LEU A 145 0.48 -2.11 2.92
CA LEU A 145 -0.33 -1.54 1.86
C LEU A 145 -1.41 -0.66 2.46
N ALA A 146 -1.35 0.64 2.19
CA ALA A 146 -2.42 1.54 2.56
C ALA A 146 -3.57 1.43 1.56
N VAL A 147 -4.76 1.20 2.10
CA VAL A 147 -5.98 0.94 1.33
C VAL A 147 -7.10 1.92 1.64
N GLY A 148 -6.83 2.90 2.48
CA GLY A 148 -7.83 3.91 2.81
C GLY A 148 -7.41 4.79 3.99
N VAL A 149 -8.32 5.65 4.37
CA VAL A 149 -8.18 6.59 5.49
C VAL A 149 -9.43 6.63 6.36
N GLU A 150 -9.26 7.00 7.61
CA GLU A 150 -10.34 7.42 8.48
C GLU A 150 -10.02 8.72 9.19
N GLY A 151 -11.04 9.42 9.69
CA GLY A 151 -10.85 10.70 10.34
C GLY A 151 -12.13 11.34 10.82
N ALA A 152 -12.04 12.61 11.23
CA ALA A 152 -13.18 13.40 11.65
C ALA A 152 -13.88 14.05 10.46
N ALA A 153 -15.20 14.17 10.54
CA ALA A 153 -15.99 14.93 9.56
C ALA A 153 -16.92 15.93 10.28
N VAL A 154 -16.89 17.18 9.81
CA VAL A 154 -17.74 18.27 10.28
C VAL A 154 -18.37 18.92 9.06
N GLY A 155 -19.69 18.72 8.89
CA GLY A 155 -20.40 19.12 7.68
C GLY A 155 -19.82 18.41 6.45
N LYS A 156 -19.33 19.18 5.49
CA LYS A 156 -18.69 18.68 4.25
C LYS A 156 -17.17 18.57 4.37
N VAL A 157 -16.59 19.01 5.48
CA VAL A 157 -15.14 18.98 5.69
C VAL A 157 -14.76 17.64 6.28
N HIS A 158 -13.85 16.94 5.61
CA HIS A 158 -13.27 15.67 6.05
C HIS A 158 -11.79 15.89 6.40
N THR A 159 -11.41 15.56 7.62
CA THR A 159 -10.04 15.67 8.12
C THR A 159 -9.52 14.29 8.44
N PRO A 160 -8.75 13.66 7.55
CA PRO A 160 -8.16 12.36 7.80
C PRO A 160 -7.06 12.48 8.86
N ASP A 161 -7.01 11.53 9.78
CA ASP A 161 -6.02 11.44 10.86
C ASP A 161 -5.37 10.07 10.97
N THR A 162 -5.87 9.10 10.23
CA THR A 162 -5.45 7.71 10.32
C THR A 162 -5.45 7.05 8.95
N ILE A 163 -4.37 6.35 8.63
CA ILE A 163 -4.26 5.53 7.42
C ILE A 163 -4.64 4.08 7.76
N LEU A 164 -5.46 3.48 6.92
CA LEU A 164 -5.88 2.08 7.02
C LEU A 164 -4.91 1.19 6.25
N LEU A 165 -4.34 0.20 6.92
CA LEU A 165 -3.27 -0.62 6.40
C LEU A 165 -3.67 -2.09 6.29
N LEU A 166 -3.14 -2.74 5.26
CA LEU A 166 -2.98 -4.17 5.17
C LEU A 166 -1.52 -4.50 5.46
N ASP A 167 -1.28 -4.96 6.67
CA ASP A 167 0.03 -5.39 7.14
C ASP A 167 0.18 -6.89 6.90
N PRO A 168 1.16 -7.33 6.08
CA PRO A 168 1.36 -8.73 5.80
C PRO A 168 1.84 -9.54 7.02
N SER A 169 2.40 -8.89 8.05
CA SER A 169 2.81 -9.57 9.30
C SER A 169 1.65 -9.87 10.24
N ALA A 170 0.50 -9.23 10.02
CA ALA A 170 -0.72 -9.49 10.78
C ALA A 170 -1.63 -10.50 10.06
N GLY A 171 -2.62 -11.04 10.79
CA GLY A 171 -3.62 -11.93 10.22
C GLY A 171 -4.52 -11.22 9.19
N GLU A 172 -5.08 -11.99 8.25
CA GLU A 172 -6.05 -11.47 7.29
C GLU A 172 -7.22 -10.77 8.01
N PRO A 173 -7.59 -9.54 7.60
CA PRO A 173 -8.68 -8.84 8.25
C PRO A 173 -10.02 -9.54 7.97
N SER A 174 -10.85 -9.67 9.02
CA SER A 174 -12.19 -10.21 8.95
C SER A 174 -13.20 -9.12 9.30
N PHE A 175 -14.21 -8.92 8.45
CA PHE A 175 -15.22 -7.85 8.57
C PHE A 175 -14.64 -6.42 8.69
N SER A 176 -13.40 -6.23 8.25
CA SER A 176 -12.70 -4.96 8.27
C SER A 176 -11.93 -4.76 6.95
N PRO A 177 -11.79 -3.55 6.43
CA PRO A 177 -10.97 -3.29 5.25
C PRO A 177 -9.46 -3.29 5.56
N ALA A 178 -9.08 -3.32 6.85
CA ALA A 178 -7.70 -3.18 7.30
C ALA A 178 -7.45 -4.03 8.55
N ASN A 179 -6.21 -4.52 8.70
CA ASN A 179 -5.74 -5.24 9.88
C ASN A 179 -4.79 -4.41 10.76
N ALA A 180 -4.39 -3.24 10.28
CA ALA A 180 -3.56 -2.28 11.02
C ALA A 180 -3.98 -0.83 10.73
N ARG A 181 -3.55 0.09 11.59
CA ARG A 181 -3.84 1.51 11.49
C ARG A 181 -2.59 2.32 11.82
N LEU A 182 -2.26 3.27 10.97
CA LEU A 182 -1.22 4.25 11.23
C LEU A 182 -1.87 5.60 11.57
N ARG A 183 -1.81 5.98 12.84
CA ARG A 183 -2.30 7.29 13.27
C ARG A 183 -1.22 8.34 12.98
N LEU A 184 -1.62 9.40 12.29
CA LEU A 184 -0.71 10.52 12.02
C LEU A 184 -0.77 11.52 13.18
N PRO A 185 0.38 12.13 13.55
CA PRO A 185 0.39 13.15 14.57
C PRO A 185 -0.52 14.31 14.17
N MET A 186 -1.45 14.68 15.06
CA MET A 186 -2.26 15.89 14.87
C MET A 186 -1.35 17.11 14.94
N THR A 187 -1.08 17.74 13.83
CA THR A 187 -0.46 19.06 13.84
C THR A 187 -1.44 20.04 14.46
N GLY A 188 -1.03 20.71 15.55
CA GLY A 188 -1.86 21.67 16.28
C GLY A 188 -2.41 22.81 15.39
N PRO A 189 -3.40 23.59 15.88
CA PRO A 189 -3.98 24.70 15.13
C PRO A 189 -2.90 25.76 14.85
N GLY A 190 -2.40 25.80 13.61
CA GLY A 190 -1.33 26.68 13.16
C GLY A 190 -0.44 26.12 12.09
N SER A 191 -0.31 24.82 11.99
CA SER A 191 0.37 24.16 10.87
C SER A 191 -0.56 24.15 9.66
N ARG A 192 -0.50 25.19 8.84
CA ARG A 192 -1.09 25.14 7.49
C ARG A 192 -0.27 24.13 6.69
N ARG A 193 -0.77 22.90 6.53
CA ARG A 193 -0.35 22.07 5.41
C ARG A 193 -0.70 22.87 4.16
N ALA A 194 0.33 23.42 3.50
CA ALA A 194 0.13 24.01 2.18
C ALA A 194 -0.37 22.87 1.30
N SER A 195 -1.60 22.97 0.77
CA SER A 195 -2.03 22.13 -0.33
C SER A 195 -1.04 22.36 -1.46
N PRO A 196 -0.21 21.40 -1.85
CA PRO A 196 0.61 21.58 -3.01
C PRO A 196 -0.35 21.60 -4.21
N ASN A 197 -0.26 22.65 -5.03
CA ASN A 197 -0.79 22.61 -6.38
C ASN A 197 0.00 21.56 -7.16
N VAL A 198 -0.39 20.30 -7.03
CA VAL A 198 0.16 19.24 -7.87
C VAL A 198 -0.46 19.39 -9.25
N PRO A 199 0.35 19.59 -10.30
CA PRO A 199 -0.16 19.51 -11.65
C PRO A 199 -0.76 18.10 -11.82
N LYS A 200 -2.02 18.02 -12.20
CA LYS A 200 -2.61 16.75 -12.64
C LYS A 200 -1.72 16.21 -13.75
N SER A 201 -1.00 15.14 -13.45
CA SER A 201 -0.24 14.42 -14.47
C SER A 201 -1.22 13.97 -15.55
N ALA A 202 -0.90 14.30 -16.80
CA ALA A 202 -1.71 13.93 -17.93
C ALA A 202 -1.92 12.41 -17.91
N GLU A 203 -3.17 12.00 -17.78
CA GLU A 203 -3.60 10.61 -17.81
C GLU A 203 -3.20 9.99 -19.15
N ASP A 204 -2.10 9.22 -19.15
CA ASP A 204 -1.97 8.14 -20.11
C ASP A 204 -2.90 7.01 -19.63
N GLY A 205 -4.13 6.98 -20.15
CA GLY A 205 -5.26 6.17 -19.65
C GLY A 205 -5.09 4.65 -19.69
N LYS A 206 -3.86 4.15 -19.71
CA LYS A 206 -3.48 2.73 -19.75
C LYS A 206 -2.75 2.24 -18.50
N ARG A 207 -2.21 3.12 -17.66
CA ARG A 207 -1.45 2.76 -16.47
C ARG A 207 -2.28 2.94 -15.21
N LYS A 208 -2.12 2.02 -14.26
CA LYS A 208 -2.80 2.05 -12.96
C LYS A 208 -1.88 2.71 -11.94
N PRO A 209 -2.35 3.74 -11.21
CA PRO A 209 -1.50 4.45 -10.26
C PRO A 209 -1.18 3.56 -9.05
N VAL A 210 0.08 3.57 -8.66
CA VAL A 210 0.57 3.03 -7.39
C VAL A 210 1.55 4.05 -6.83
N HIS A 211 1.30 4.47 -5.62
CA HIS A 211 2.15 5.43 -4.92
C HIS A 211 2.93 4.73 -3.83
N TRP A 212 4.11 5.23 -3.57
CA TRP A 212 5.00 4.70 -2.58
C TRP A 212 5.53 5.82 -1.66
N LEU A 213 5.64 5.49 -0.37
CA LEU A 213 6.04 6.41 0.67
C LEU A 213 7.08 5.81 1.60
N TYR A 214 8.06 6.62 1.97
CA TYR A 214 8.99 6.33 3.05
C TYR A 214 8.93 7.43 4.10
N GLU A 215 8.55 7.08 5.32
CA GLU A 215 8.67 7.95 6.48
C GLU A 215 8.94 7.15 7.76
N ALA A 216 9.71 7.75 8.67
CA ALA A 216 9.80 7.26 10.03
C ALA A 216 8.51 7.70 10.76
N ALA A 217 7.62 6.75 11.02
CA ALA A 217 6.41 6.97 11.80
C ALA A 217 6.53 6.32 13.16
N GLU A 218 5.94 6.93 14.19
CA GLU A 218 5.75 6.26 15.47
C GLU A 218 4.70 5.17 15.30
N TRP A 219 5.16 3.92 15.27
CA TRP A 219 4.30 2.76 15.28
C TRP A 219 4.11 2.31 16.74
N SER A 220 2.86 2.31 17.21
CA SER A 220 2.45 1.66 18.45
C SER A 220 1.60 0.46 18.07
N ALA A 221 2.10 -0.72 18.39
CA ALA A 221 1.34 -1.97 18.33
C ALA A 221 0.23 -1.97 19.37
#